data_518af969c3627b57e335f733b96b8234
#
_entry.id   518af969c3627b57e335f733b96b8234
#
_cell.length_a   1.000
_cell.length_b   1.000
_cell.length_c   1.000
_cell.angle_alpha   90.00
_cell.angle_beta   90.00
_cell.angle_gamma   90.00
#
_symmetry.space_group_name_H-M   'P 1'
#
loop_
_entity.id
_entity.type
_entity.pdbx_description
1 polymer ?
#
loop_
_entity_poly.entity_id
_entity_poly.type
_entity_poly.pdbx_seq_one_letter_code
_entity_poly.pdbx_strand_id
1 'polypeptide(L)'
;MTVGIARITLFLPDSHSLKDKRMVLRRVKAQVRDKFNAAIAEVGDLDLWQRAALGITVVGNERAFAEAVLDEVVRFVRTRAEVTNVEHEVQTFSDGPGGIGGFGLHAGIEHWKGDVGDGDIDE
;
A
#
# COMPACT_ATOMS: atom_id res chain seq x y z
N MET A 1 -6.48 -13.85 -11.09
CA MET A 1 -5.81 -13.11 -10.02
C MET A 1 -6.37 -11.70 -9.94
N THR A 2 -6.67 -11.25 -8.77
CA THR A 2 -7.20 -9.93 -8.56
C THR A 2 -6.25 -9.14 -7.67
N VAL A 3 -5.99 -7.89 -8.05
CA VAL A 3 -5.11 -6.99 -7.30
C VAL A 3 -5.91 -5.75 -6.92
N GLY A 4 -5.90 -5.44 -5.63
CA GLY A 4 -6.49 -4.19 -5.14
C GLY A 4 -5.39 -3.25 -4.71
N ILE A 5 -5.54 -1.97 -5.03
CA ILE A 5 -4.61 -0.94 -4.59
C ILE A 5 -5.39 0.21 -3.98
N ALA A 6 -4.79 0.84 -2.97
CA ALA A 6 -5.38 2.01 -2.36
C ALA A 6 -4.28 3.02 -2.06
N ARG A 7 -4.62 4.30 -2.17
CA ARG A 7 -3.77 5.39 -1.73
C ARG A 7 -4.53 6.14 -0.65
N ILE A 8 -3.94 6.24 0.53
CA ILE A 8 -4.56 6.87 1.68
C ILE A 8 -3.73 8.08 2.06
N THR A 9 -4.35 9.24 2.13
CA THR A 9 -3.69 10.46 2.59
C THR A 9 -4.01 10.67 4.04
N LEU A 10 -2.98 10.92 4.85
CA LEU A 10 -3.11 11.14 6.28
C LEU A 10 -2.72 12.57 6.64
N PHE A 11 -3.40 13.12 7.63
CA PHE A 11 -3.02 14.35 8.27
C PHE A 11 -2.51 14.02 9.69
N LEU A 12 -1.33 14.52 10.02
CA LEU A 12 -0.65 14.23 11.27
C LEU A 12 -0.34 15.53 12.00
N PRO A 13 -1.33 16.12 12.66
CA PRO A 13 -1.18 17.47 13.25
C PRO A 13 -0.13 17.53 14.36
N ASP A 14 0.10 16.43 15.05
CA ASP A 14 1.06 16.39 16.16
C ASP A 14 2.49 16.11 15.72
N SER A 15 2.71 15.92 14.44
CA SER A 15 4.04 15.68 13.90
C SER A 15 4.74 17.02 13.66
N HIS A 16 5.94 17.18 14.19
CA HIS A 16 6.71 18.42 14.06
C HIS A 16 8.04 18.21 13.37
N SER A 17 8.28 17.02 12.82
CA SER A 17 9.52 16.73 12.10
C SER A 17 9.31 15.49 11.24
N LEU A 18 10.23 15.25 10.31
CA LEU A 18 10.21 14.00 9.55
C LEU A 18 10.44 12.79 10.45
N LYS A 19 11.19 12.98 11.53
CA LYS A 19 11.41 11.90 12.48
C LYS A 19 10.11 11.52 13.18
N ASP A 20 9.34 12.51 13.62
CA ASP A 20 8.04 12.26 14.25
C ASP A 20 7.13 11.50 13.29
N LYS A 21 7.08 11.96 12.03
CA LYS A 21 6.27 11.31 11.02
C LYS A 21 6.68 9.86 10.81
N ARG A 22 7.98 9.61 10.69
CA ARG A 22 8.47 8.25 10.49
C ARG A 22 8.07 7.31 11.63
N MET A 23 8.10 7.82 12.86
CA MET A 23 7.71 7.02 14.00
C MET A 23 6.24 6.60 13.93
N VAL A 24 5.37 7.56 13.58
CA VAL A 24 3.94 7.26 13.45
C VAL A 24 3.71 6.27 12.31
N LEU A 25 4.30 6.52 11.14
CA LEU A 25 4.08 5.68 9.98
C LEU A 25 4.64 4.28 10.16
N ARG A 26 5.78 4.16 10.84
CA ARG A 26 6.35 2.84 11.12
C ARG A 26 5.39 2.00 11.93
N ARG A 27 4.77 2.63 12.94
CA ARG A 27 3.81 1.93 13.79
C ARG A 27 2.57 1.53 13.00
N VAL A 28 2.02 2.44 12.21
CA VAL A 28 0.84 2.15 11.40
C VAL A 28 1.13 1.04 10.41
N LYS A 29 2.27 1.12 9.71
CA LYS A 29 2.64 0.09 8.74
C LYS A 29 2.80 -1.27 9.40
N ALA A 30 3.46 -1.32 10.55
CA ALA A 30 3.65 -2.58 11.25
C ALA A 30 2.32 -3.19 11.67
N GLN A 31 1.40 -2.37 12.17
CA GLN A 31 0.09 -2.86 12.60
C GLN A 31 -0.75 -3.35 11.42
N VAL A 32 -0.67 -2.69 10.29
CA VAL A 32 -1.37 -3.15 9.09
C VAL A 32 -0.80 -4.48 8.61
N ARG A 33 0.53 -4.61 8.59
CA ARG A 33 1.17 -5.85 8.17
C ARG A 33 0.83 -7.02 9.09
N ASP A 34 0.72 -6.76 10.39
CA ASP A 34 0.37 -7.80 11.35
C ASP A 34 -1.07 -8.26 11.20
N LYS A 35 -1.96 -7.34 10.89
CA LYS A 35 -3.38 -7.62 10.89
C LYS A 35 -3.89 -8.11 9.54
N PHE A 36 -3.28 -7.66 8.46
CA PHE A 36 -3.76 -7.93 7.10
C PHE A 36 -2.65 -8.51 6.24
N ASN A 37 -3.04 -9.34 5.28
CA ASN A 37 -2.12 -9.80 4.26
C ASN A 37 -2.07 -8.74 3.16
N ALA A 38 -1.35 -7.66 3.44
CA ALA A 38 -1.28 -6.51 2.54
C ALA A 38 0.14 -5.94 2.57
N ALA A 39 0.55 -5.40 1.42
CA ALA A 39 1.78 -4.62 1.34
C ALA A 39 1.43 -3.16 1.58
N ILE A 40 2.28 -2.45 2.29
CA ILE A 40 2.06 -1.05 2.61
C ILE A 40 3.37 -0.28 2.61
N ALA A 41 3.36 0.92 2.03
CA ALA A 41 4.54 1.77 1.97
C ALA A 41 4.11 3.23 1.91
N GLU A 42 5.02 4.12 2.30
CA GLU A 42 4.82 5.56 2.07
C GLU A 42 5.13 5.86 0.60
N VAL A 43 4.20 6.51 -0.11
CA VAL A 43 4.28 6.67 -1.56
C VAL A 43 4.24 8.13 -2.03
N GLY A 44 4.10 9.08 -1.13
CA GLY A 44 4.09 10.48 -1.52
C GLY A 44 4.22 11.37 -0.30
N ASP A 45 4.36 12.68 -0.55
CA ASP A 45 4.50 13.69 0.50
C ASP A 45 5.67 13.42 1.42
N LEU A 46 6.76 12.87 0.87
CA LEU A 46 7.88 12.37 1.68
C LEU A 46 8.54 13.45 2.50
N ASP A 47 8.53 14.69 2.04
CA ASP A 47 9.19 15.81 2.71
C ASP A 47 8.27 16.62 3.60
N LEU A 48 7.00 16.24 3.70
CA LEU A 48 6.04 16.97 4.52
C LEU A 48 5.95 16.33 5.90
N TRP A 49 5.93 17.15 6.94
CA TRP A 49 5.90 16.65 8.33
C TRP A 49 4.53 16.18 8.76
N GLN A 50 3.50 16.87 8.29
CA GLN A 50 2.16 16.70 8.82
C GLN A 50 1.21 16.01 7.84
N ARG A 51 1.76 15.54 6.73
CA ARG A 51 0.97 14.82 5.74
C ARG A 51 1.75 13.63 5.21
N ALA A 52 1.05 12.55 4.97
CA ALA A 52 1.66 11.34 4.42
C ALA A 52 0.70 10.69 3.44
N ALA A 53 1.26 10.06 2.43
CA ALA A 53 0.50 9.25 1.50
C ALA A 53 0.98 7.80 1.63
N LEU A 54 0.07 6.89 1.94
CA LEU A 54 0.37 5.47 2.05
C LEU A 54 -0.23 4.74 0.88
N GLY A 55 0.55 3.85 0.28
CA GLY A 55 0.08 2.94 -0.73
C GLY A 55 -0.13 1.56 -0.14
N ILE A 56 -1.22 0.91 -0.50
CA ILE A 56 -1.57 -0.41 0.02
C ILE A 56 -1.94 -1.29 -1.16
N THR A 57 -1.48 -2.55 -1.12
CA THR A 57 -1.78 -3.52 -2.17
C THR A 57 -2.22 -4.83 -1.55
N VAL A 58 -3.27 -5.43 -2.10
CA VAL A 58 -3.74 -6.75 -1.71
C VAL A 58 -3.92 -7.60 -2.95
N VAL A 59 -3.77 -8.90 -2.80
CA VAL A 59 -3.91 -9.87 -3.88
C VAL A 59 -4.91 -10.93 -3.43
N GLY A 60 -5.76 -11.35 -4.35
CA GLY A 60 -6.72 -12.42 -4.05
C GLY A 60 -7.25 -13.04 -5.33
N ASN A 61 -8.21 -13.94 -5.17
CA ASN A 61 -8.83 -14.62 -6.30
C ASN A 61 -10.06 -13.88 -6.81
N GLU A 62 -10.70 -13.09 -5.97
CA GLU A 62 -11.97 -12.48 -6.30
C GLU A 62 -11.99 -11.00 -5.98
N ARG A 63 -12.70 -10.26 -6.82
CA ARG A 63 -12.82 -8.81 -6.68
C ARG A 63 -13.46 -8.41 -5.35
N ALA A 64 -14.53 -9.09 -4.98
CA ALA A 64 -15.24 -8.77 -3.74
C ALA A 64 -14.34 -8.93 -2.52
N PHE A 65 -13.50 -9.95 -2.53
CA PHE A 65 -12.55 -10.17 -1.45
C PHE A 65 -11.53 -9.02 -1.37
N ALA A 66 -10.94 -8.64 -2.51
CA ALA A 66 -9.95 -7.58 -2.52
C ALA A 66 -10.56 -6.25 -2.06
N GLU A 67 -11.77 -5.95 -2.51
CA GLU A 67 -12.47 -4.73 -2.09
C GLU A 67 -12.75 -4.75 -0.59
N ALA A 68 -13.18 -5.88 -0.06
CA ALA A 68 -13.46 -6.00 1.36
C ALA A 68 -12.22 -5.79 2.21
N VAL A 69 -11.09 -6.38 1.80
CA VAL A 69 -9.84 -6.22 2.53
C VAL A 69 -9.37 -4.77 2.50
N LEU A 70 -9.43 -4.11 1.34
CA LEU A 70 -9.06 -2.71 1.26
C LEU A 70 -9.92 -1.85 2.18
N ASP A 71 -11.23 -2.10 2.21
CA ASP A 71 -12.13 -1.35 3.08
C ASP A 71 -11.76 -1.54 4.55
N GLU A 72 -11.40 -2.75 4.94
CA GLU A 72 -11.03 -3.03 6.31
C GLU A 72 -9.70 -2.38 6.67
N VAL A 73 -8.74 -2.37 5.75
CA VAL A 73 -7.47 -1.70 5.98
C VAL A 73 -7.70 -0.20 6.17
N VAL A 74 -8.50 0.42 5.31
CA VAL A 74 -8.79 1.85 5.43
C VAL A 74 -9.47 2.13 6.77
N ARG A 75 -10.44 1.32 7.15
CA ARG A 75 -11.15 1.48 8.42
C ARG A 75 -10.19 1.36 9.60
N PHE A 76 -9.28 0.42 9.54
CA PHE A 76 -8.27 0.24 10.58
C PHE A 76 -7.36 1.47 10.67
N VAL A 77 -6.87 1.96 9.53
CA VAL A 77 -5.98 3.12 9.51
C VAL A 77 -6.68 4.35 10.08
N ARG A 78 -7.99 4.49 9.82
CA ARG A 78 -8.76 5.61 10.39
C ARG A 78 -8.78 5.59 11.92
N THR A 79 -8.59 4.44 12.54
CA THR A 79 -8.53 4.37 14.00
C THR A 79 -7.17 4.79 14.54
N ARG A 80 -6.16 4.92 13.68
CA ARG A 80 -4.79 5.24 14.08
C ARG A 80 -4.35 6.64 13.68
N ALA A 81 -4.97 7.22 12.65
CA ALA A 81 -4.58 8.53 12.15
C ALA A 81 -5.76 9.16 11.41
N GLU A 82 -5.70 10.46 11.24
CA GLU A 82 -6.74 11.16 10.50
C GLU A 82 -6.55 10.94 9.01
N VAL A 83 -7.52 10.34 8.37
CA VAL A 83 -7.52 10.07 6.92
C VAL A 83 -8.28 11.18 6.23
N THR A 84 -7.63 11.89 5.32
CA THR A 84 -8.24 13.00 4.61
C THR A 84 -8.69 12.64 3.20
N ASN A 85 -8.11 11.60 2.62
CA ASN A 85 -8.50 11.18 1.27
C ASN A 85 -8.17 9.71 1.06
N VAL A 86 -9.02 9.02 0.31
CA VAL A 86 -8.81 7.63 -0.07
C VAL A 86 -9.14 7.48 -1.54
N GLU A 87 -8.21 6.88 -2.28
CA GLU A 87 -8.43 6.46 -3.66
C GLU A 87 -8.15 4.98 -3.75
N HIS A 88 -8.94 4.23 -4.48
CA HIS A 88 -8.70 2.80 -4.62
C HIS A 88 -9.14 2.30 -5.98
N GLU A 89 -8.57 1.18 -6.36
CA GLU A 89 -8.87 0.51 -7.62
C GLU A 89 -8.64 -0.97 -7.46
N VAL A 90 -9.46 -1.79 -8.12
CA VAL A 90 -9.31 -3.24 -8.12
C VAL A 90 -9.31 -3.71 -9.56
N GLN A 91 -8.33 -4.52 -9.92
CA GLN A 91 -8.21 -5.05 -11.27
C GLN A 91 -8.07 -6.57 -11.24
N THR A 92 -8.68 -7.21 -12.21
CA THR A 92 -8.59 -8.65 -12.40
C THR A 92 -7.74 -8.94 -13.61
N PHE A 93 -6.79 -9.85 -13.46
CA PHE A 93 -5.87 -10.27 -14.51
C PHE A 93 -6.15 -11.71 -14.86
N SER A 94 -6.32 -11.99 -16.14
CA SER A 94 -6.55 -13.35 -16.59
C SER A 94 -5.21 -14.04 -16.90
N ASP A 95 -5.24 -15.36 -16.89
CA ASP A 95 -4.10 -16.16 -17.35
C ASP A 95 -4.21 -16.39 -18.86
N GLY A 96 -3.08 -16.71 -19.48
CA GLY A 96 -3.04 -17.06 -20.88
C GLY A 96 -2.67 -15.88 -21.78
N PRO A 97 -2.89 -16.03 -23.10
CA PRO A 97 -2.50 -14.99 -24.04
C PRO A 97 -3.18 -13.66 -23.71
N GLY A 98 -2.38 -12.61 -23.62
CA GLY A 98 -2.90 -11.30 -23.25
C GLY A 98 -3.01 -11.05 -21.77
N GLY A 99 -2.86 -12.08 -20.93
CA GLY A 99 -2.85 -11.92 -19.49
C GLY A 99 -1.43 -11.80 -18.95
N ILE A 100 -1.31 -11.74 -17.64
CA ILE A 100 -0.01 -11.57 -16.99
C ILE A 100 0.99 -12.67 -17.40
N GLY A 101 0.53 -13.91 -17.48
CA GLY A 101 1.40 -15.01 -17.85
C GLY A 101 1.69 -15.10 -19.33
N GLY A 102 1.05 -14.29 -20.15
CA GLY A 102 1.09 -14.42 -21.59
C GLY A 102 2.14 -13.59 -22.31
N PHE A 103 2.57 -12.47 -21.74
CA PHE A 103 3.53 -11.61 -22.42
C PHE A 103 4.11 -10.57 -21.48
N GLY A 104 5.22 -9.96 -21.89
CA GLY A 104 5.75 -8.75 -21.27
C GLY A 104 6.18 -8.82 -19.82
N LEU A 105 5.55 -9.65 -19.05
CA LEU A 105 5.88 -9.80 -17.66
C LEU A 105 7.32 -10.26 -17.45
N HIS A 106 7.75 -11.12 -18.35
CA HIS A 106 9.10 -11.64 -18.28
C HIS A 106 10.15 -10.53 -18.33
N ALA A 107 9.98 -9.59 -19.25
CA ALA A 107 10.89 -8.45 -19.35
C ALA A 107 10.80 -7.56 -18.13
N GLY A 108 9.61 -7.38 -17.59
CA GLY A 108 9.41 -6.58 -16.40
C GLY A 108 10.13 -7.15 -15.19
N ILE A 109 10.11 -8.44 -15.06
CA ILE A 109 10.76 -9.11 -13.94
C ILE A 109 12.28 -8.90 -13.97
N GLU A 110 12.85 -8.90 -15.15
CA GLU A 110 14.29 -8.71 -15.27
C GLU A 110 14.76 -7.37 -14.75
N HIS A 111 13.94 -6.35 -14.87
CA HIS A 111 14.30 -5.03 -14.43
C HIS A 111 13.98 -4.78 -12.97
N TRP A 112 13.25 -5.68 -12.35
CA TRP A 112 12.74 -5.46 -11.02
C TRP A 112 13.62 -6.02 -9.92
N LYS A 113 14.55 -6.85 -10.27
CA LYS A 113 15.37 -7.49 -9.25
C LYS A 113 16.19 -6.47 -8.48
N GLY A 114 16.33 -6.71 -7.22
CA GLY A 114 17.16 -5.89 -6.38
C GLY A 114 16.45 -4.74 -5.68
N ASP A 115 15.23 -4.45 -6.10
CA ASP A 115 14.53 -3.31 -5.50
C ASP A 115 13.64 -3.69 -4.34
N VAL A 116 13.32 -4.95 -4.24
CA VAL A 116 12.30 -5.41 -3.31
C VAL A 116 12.70 -5.20 -1.87
N GLY A 117 13.97 -5.39 -1.57
CA GLY A 117 14.43 -5.30 -0.20
C GLY A 117 14.45 -3.90 0.36
N ASP A 118 14.52 -2.90 -0.50
CA ASP A 118 14.73 -1.54 -0.03
C ASP A 118 13.57 -1.00 0.76
N GLY A 119 12.37 -1.37 0.38
CA GLY A 119 11.19 -0.89 1.08
C GLY A 119 11.08 -1.42 2.49
N ASP A 120 11.66 -2.57 2.74
CA ASP A 120 11.59 -3.19 4.06
C ASP A 120 12.65 -2.67 5.00
N ILE A 121 13.73 -2.18 4.46
CA ILE A 121 14.86 -1.74 5.25
C ILE A 121 14.54 -0.45 5.98
N ASP A 122 13.59 0.29 5.51
CA ASP A 122 13.17 1.53 6.14
C ASP A 122 12.70 1.34 7.55
N GLU A 123 12.39 0.16 7.87
CA GLU A 123 11.94 -0.18 9.21
C GLU A 123 13.07 -0.10 10.20
#